data_2ed04526c0bcebcd493e88f7a113df5d
#
_entry.id   2ed04526c0bcebcd493e88f7a113df5d
#
_cell.length_a   1.000
_cell.length_b   1.000
_cell.length_c   1.000
_cell.angle_alpha   90.00
_cell.angle_beta   90.00
_cell.angle_gamma   90.00
#
_symmetry.space_group_name_H-M   'P 1'
#
loop_
_entity.id
_entity.type
_entity.pdbx_description
1 polymer ?
#
loop_
_entity_poly.entity_id
_entity_poly.type
_entity_poly.pdbx_seq_one_letter_code
_entity_poly.pdbx_strand_id
1 'polypeptide(L)'
;MKKSTLIVFGCLISVFAFQAFTTPHQPEWKNLKILPQDISKDGLDSVMHHFTASLGVKCNYCHAGNPAEHRMDFASDEKPEKQIARKMMLMSIDINKNHFQQIAQMMDTSKMEASTDTAAVTYMLKYVTCYTCHHGEAHPKNKPPMNMEHNRPPMPPAPPAPPANNQ
;
A
#
# COMPACT_ATOMS: atom_id res chain seq x y z
N MET A 1 -58.76 -2.97 -18.80
CA MET A 1 -57.43 -3.26 -18.20
C MET A 1 -57.66 -3.74 -16.78
N LYS A 2 -57.20 -4.95 -16.45
CA LYS A 2 -57.52 -5.59 -15.18
C LYS A 2 -56.74 -4.89 -14.06
N LYS A 3 -57.39 -4.61 -12.93
CA LYS A 3 -56.80 -3.95 -11.74
C LYS A 3 -55.44 -4.56 -11.29
N SER A 4 -55.26 -5.85 -11.56
CA SER A 4 -54.03 -6.61 -11.30
C SER A 4 -52.82 -6.11 -12.13
N THR A 5 -52.99 -5.65 -13.37
CA THR A 5 -51.90 -5.15 -14.24
C THR A 5 -51.37 -3.81 -13.74
N LEU A 6 -52.27 -2.95 -13.21
CA LEU A 6 -51.84 -1.67 -12.63
C LEU A 6 -51.05 -1.82 -11.36
N ILE A 7 -51.39 -2.82 -10.52
CA ILE A 7 -50.63 -3.13 -9.27
C ILE A 7 -49.23 -3.64 -9.61
N VAL A 8 -49.11 -4.54 -10.60
CA VAL A 8 -47.79 -5.07 -11.01
C VAL A 8 -46.89 -3.98 -11.58
N PHE A 9 -47.45 -3.07 -12.41
CA PHE A 9 -46.70 -1.91 -12.94
C PHE A 9 -46.27 -0.95 -11.83
N GLY A 10 -47.13 -0.68 -10.85
CA GLY A 10 -46.80 0.17 -9.70
C GLY A 10 -45.68 -0.41 -8.85
N CYS A 11 -45.67 -1.72 -8.58
CA CYS A 11 -44.60 -2.40 -7.85
C CYS A 11 -43.26 -2.39 -8.62
N LEU A 12 -43.29 -2.57 -9.95
CA LEU A 12 -42.06 -2.53 -10.75
C LEU A 12 -41.44 -1.13 -10.76
N ILE A 13 -42.24 -0.06 -10.88
CA ILE A 13 -41.76 1.31 -10.83
C ILE A 13 -41.18 1.65 -9.45
N SER A 14 -41.79 1.18 -8.35
CA SER A 14 -41.26 1.42 -6.99
C SER A 14 -39.96 0.72 -6.73
N VAL A 15 -39.71 -0.50 -7.25
CA VAL A 15 -38.44 -1.22 -7.14
C VAL A 15 -37.35 -0.51 -7.94
N PHE A 16 -37.63 0.01 -9.13
CA PHE A 16 -36.68 0.78 -9.92
C PHE A 16 -36.33 2.13 -9.28
N ALA A 17 -37.29 2.82 -8.67
CA ALA A 17 -37.05 4.08 -7.97
C ALA A 17 -36.19 3.89 -6.70
N PHE A 18 -36.31 2.77 -6.01
CA PHE A 18 -35.53 2.49 -4.80
C PHE A 18 -34.03 2.24 -5.07
N GLN A 19 -33.69 1.73 -6.26
CA GLN A 19 -32.29 1.47 -6.64
C GLN A 19 -31.51 2.75 -6.99
N ALA A 20 -32.19 3.83 -7.37
CA ALA A 20 -31.56 5.10 -7.72
C ALA A 20 -30.99 5.87 -6.50
N PHE A 21 -31.39 5.50 -5.28
CA PHE A 21 -30.97 6.19 -4.05
C PHE A 21 -29.77 5.56 -3.32
N THR A 22 -29.24 4.44 -3.82
CA THR A 22 -28.23 3.65 -3.08
C THR A 22 -26.84 3.61 -3.72
N THR A 23 -26.59 4.39 -4.77
CA THR A 23 -25.21 4.53 -5.25
C THR A 23 -24.44 5.45 -4.27
N PRO A 24 -23.48 4.93 -3.49
CA PRO A 24 -22.63 5.78 -2.70
C PRO A 24 -21.91 6.74 -3.63
N HIS A 25 -22.04 8.04 -3.36
CA HIS A 25 -21.29 9.06 -4.09
C HIS A 25 -19.79 8.82 -3.84
N GLN A 26 -19.12 8.23 -4.81
CA GLN A 26 -17.67 8.07 -4.76
C GLN A 26 -17.02 9.44 -4.95
N PRO A 27 -16.05 9.82 -4.11
CA PRO A 27 -15.36 11.08 -4.29
C PRO A 27 -14.59 11.06 -5.63
N GLU A 28 -14.75 12.11 -6.42
CA GLU A 28 -13.99 12.28 -7.66
C GLU A 28 -12.58 12.81 -7.32
N TRP A 29 -11.61 11.92 -7.35
CA TRP A 29 -10.23 12.24 -7.07
C TRP A 29 -9.56 12.92 -8.28
N LYS A 30 -9.13 14.17 -8.11
CA LYS A 30 -8.61 14.99 -9.22
C LYS A 30 -7.26 14.53 -9.78
N ASN A 31 -6.41 13.85 -9.00
CA ASN A 31 -5.03 13.54 -9.41
C ASN A 31 -4.49 12.21 -8.86
N LEU A 32 -5.34 11.19 -8.74
CA LEU A 32 -4.89 9.82 -8.52
C LEU A 32 -4.37 9.23 -9.83
N LYS A 33 -3.08 8.84 -9.87
CA LYS A 33 -2.44 8.27 -11.07
C LYS A 33 -2.07 6.79 -10.89
N ILE A 34 -1.86 6.35 -9.67
CA ILE A 34 -1.42 4.98 -9.35
C ILE A 34 -2.49 4.25 -8.55
N LEU A 35 -3.08 4.93 -7.56
CA LEU A 35 -4.17 4.38 -6.77
C LEU A 35 -5.45 4.34 -7.58
N PRO A 36 -6.36 3.37 -7.30
CA PRO A 36 -7.65 3.26 -7.99
C PRO A 36 -8.51 4.51 -7.81
N GLN A 37 -9.26 4.88 -8.85
CA GLN A 37 -10.15 6.03 -8.80
C GLN A 37 -11.37 5.80 -7.91
N ASP A 38 -11.71 4.56 -7.67
CA ASP A 38 -12.83 4.12 -6.83
C ASP A 38 -12.43 3.86 -5.37
N ILE A 39 -11.19 4.20 -4.99
CA ILE A 39 -10.73 4.08 -3.60
C ILE A 39 -11.58 4.96 -2.69
N SER A 40 -12.07 4.40 -1.58
CA SER A 40 -12.81 5.15 -0.57
C SER A 40 -11.96 6.25 0.05
N LYS A 41 -12.60 7.25 0.66
CA LYS A 41 -11.88 8.29 1.39
C LYS A 41 -11.02 7.70 2.51
N ASP A 42 -11.58 6.79 3.29
CA ASP A 42 -10.90 6.17 4.43
C ASP A 42 -9.73 5.27 3.95
N GLY A 43 -9.92 4.57 2.81
CA GLY A 43 -8.86 3.80 2.16
C GLY A 43 -7.71 4.69 1.69
N LEU A 44 -8.01 5.82 1.05
CA LEU A 44 -6.99 6.78 0.64
C LEU A 44 -6.25 7.39 1.83
N ASP A 45 -6.97 7.81 2.87
CA ASP A 45 -6.39 8.34 4.10
C ASP A 45 -5.48 7.30 4.77
N SER A 46 -5.89 6.04 4.82
CA SER A 46 -5.09 4.93 5.35
C SER A 46 -3.78 4.75 4.58
N VAL A 47 -3.83 4.77 3.23
CA VAL A 47 -2.63 4.68 2.38
C VAL A 47 -1.70 5.87 2.61
N MET A 48 -2.22 7.10 2.72
CA MET A 48 -1.41 8.29 2.98
C MET A 48 -0.76 8.24 4.37
N HIS A 49 -1.46 7.75 5.39
CA HIS A 49 -0.88 7.52 6.72
C HIS A 49 0.22 6.45 6.70
N HIS A 50 0.03 5.37 5.93
CA HIS A 50 1.08 4.37 5.73
C HIS A 50 2.35 4.99 5.11
N PHE A 51 2.22 5.88 4.12
CA PHE A 51 3.38 6.57 3.54
C PHE A 51 4.08 7.46 4.54
N THR A 52 3.34 8.29 5.27
CA THR A 52 3.94 9.19 6.27
C THR A 52 4.67 8.43 7.37
N ALA A 53 4.10 7.33 7.84
CA ALA A 53 4.74 6.46 8.84
C ALA A 53 5.97 5.75 8.27
N SER A 54 5.88 5.23 7.05
CA SER A 54 6.98 4.48 6.41
C SER A 54 8.20 5.36 6.09
N LEU A 55 7.96 6.65 5.82
CA LEU A 55 9.00 7.60 5.43
C LEU A 55 9.43 8.54 6.57
N GLY A 56 8.71 8.53 7.71
CA GLY A 56 8.96 9.45 8.82
C GLY A 56 8.72 10.92 8.46
N VAL A 57 7.77 11.21 7.55
CA VAL A 57 7.50 12.56 7.03
C VAL A 57 6.07 12.99 7.31
N LYS A 58 5.76 14.28 7.07
CA LYS A 58 4.40 14.83 7.14
C LYS A 58 3.81 15.04 5.75
N CYS A 59 2.50 15.28 5.65
CA CYS A 59 1.77 15.46 4.38
C CYS A 59 2.41 16.54 3.47
N ASN A 60 2.92 17.62 4.05
CA ASN A 60 3.56 18.72 3.32
C ASN A 60 4.92 18.36 2.70
N TYR A 61 5.46 17.19 2.97
CA TYR A 61 6.65 16.69 2.28
C TYR A 61 6.36 16.42 0.80
N CYS A 62 5.24 15.77 0.50
CA CYS A 62 4.83 15.41 -0.87
C CYS A 62 3.73 16.30 -1.45
N HIS A 63 2.99 17.05 -0.64
CA HIS A 63 1.88 17.88 -1.09
C HIS A 63 2.14 19.36 -0.87
N ALA A 64 1.81 20.17 -1.88
CA ALA A 64 1.95 21.62 -1.81
C ALA A 64 0.91 22.22 -0.85
N GLY A 65 1.28 23.34 -0.22
CA GLY A 65 0.30 24.18 0.46
C GLY A 65 -0.34 25.15 -0.51
N ASN A 66 -1.60 25.49 -0.29
CA ASN A 66 -2.25 26.60 -0.96
C ASN A 66 -2.26 27.81 0.01
N PRO A 67 -1.36 28.80 -0.15
CA PRO A 67 -1.26 29.93 0.77
C PRO A 67 -2.54 30.80 0.81
N ALA A 68 -3.24 30.90 -0.33
CA ALA A 68 -4.45 31.71 -0.43
C ALA A 68 -5.63 31.13 0.34
N GLU A 69 -5.68 29.81 0.47
CA GLU A 69 -6.77 29.10 1.14
C GLU A 69 -6.37 28.54 2.51
N HIS A 70 -5.14 28.78 2.96
CA HIS A 70 -4.56 28.25 4.21
C HIS A 70 -4.75 26.73 4.39
N ARG A 71 -4.75 25.98 3.28
CA ARG A 71 -4.93 24.51 3.26
C ARG A 71 -3.97 23.83 2.31
N MET A 72 -3.93 22.50 2.37
CA MET A 72 -3.11 21.70 1.46
C MET A 72 -3.79 21.54 0.10
N ASP A 73 -3.01 21.67 -0.98
CA ASP A 73 -3.41 21.26 -2.32
C ASP A 73 -2.92 19.84 -2.59
N PHE A 74 -3.76 18.87 -2.23
CA PHE A 74 -3.45 17.46 -2.43
C PHE A 74 -3.41 17.05 -3.92
N ALA A 75 -4.00 17.84 -4.82
CA ALA A 75 -4.01 17.56 -6.25
C ALA A 75 -2.78 18.09 -6.97
N SER A 76 -2.12 19.14 -6.47
CA SER A 76 -0.94 19.74 -7.09
C SER A 76 0.19 18.73 -7.28
N ASP A 77 0.88 18.82 -8.41
CA ASP A 77 2.10 18.08 -8.74
C ASP A 77 3.38 18.95 -8.60
N GLU A 78 3.29 20.06 -7.92
CA GLU A 78 4.40 21.02 -7.72
C GLU A 78 5.60 20.39 -7.00
N LYS A 79 5.34 19.50 -6.05
CA LYS A 79 6.38 18.84 -5.26
C LYS A 79 7.01 17.66 -6.01
N PRO A 80 8.32 17.67 -6.27
CA PRO A 80 9.02 16.57 -6.94
C PRO A 80 8.96 15.27 -6.14
N GLU A 81 8.90 15.34 -4.81
CA GLU A 81 8.78 14.19 -3.91
C GLU A 81 7.51 13.37 -4.20
N LYS A 82 6.42 14.03 -4.61
CA LYS A 82 5.19 13.35 -5.02
C LYS A 82 5.38 12.48 -6.26
N GLN A 83 6.17 12.97 -7.25
CA GLN A 83 6.48 12.19 -8.45
C GLN A 83 7.45 11.04 -8.13
N ILE A 84 8.41 11.26 -7.23
CA ILE A 84 9.32 10.22 -6.75
C ILE A 84 8.50 9.12 -6.03
N ALA A 85 7.59 9.50 -5.13
CA ALA A 85 6.72 8.56 -4.44
C ALA A 85 5.89 7.71 -5.41
N ARG A 86 5.33 8.29 -6.48
CA ARG A 86 4.62 7.53 -7.52
C ARG A 86 5.50 6.48 -8.20
N LYS A 87 6.74 6.82 -8.50
CA LYS A 87 7.69 5.85 -9.07
C LYS A 87 8.05 4.74 -8.09
N MET A 88 8.21 5.07 -6.80
CA MET A 88 8.44 4.07 -5.75
C MET A 88 7.22 3.15 -5.55
N MET A 89 5.99 3.68 -5.65
CA MET A 89 4.76 2.88 -5.65
C MET A 89 4.75 1.87 -6.80
N LEU A 90 5.06 2.30 -8.03
CA LEU A 90 5.14 1.39 -9.18
C LEU A 90 6.21 0.32 -8.98
N MET A 91 7.37 0.67 -8.45
CA MET A 91 8.43 -0.28 -8.13
C MET A 91 7.98 -1.31 -7.07
N SER A 92 7.33 -0.88 -6.00
CA SER A 92 6.80 -1.77 -4.97
C SER A 92 5.74 -2.73 -5.54
N ILE A 93 4.84 -2.23 -6.39
CA ILE A 93 3.84 -3.06 -7.09
C ILE A 93 4.54 -4.11 -7.96
N ASP A 94 5.54 -3.71 -8.74
CA ASP A 94 6.27 -4.59 -9.63
C ASP A 94 7.00 -5.70 -8.86
N ILE A 95 7.72 -5.35 -7.81
CA ILE A 95 8.41 -6.30 -6.94
C ILE A 95 7.40 -7.31 -6.36
N ASN A 96 6.30 -6.85 -5.80
CA ASN A 96 5.31 -7.71 -5.17
C ASN A 96 4.59 -8.61 -6.19
N LYS A 97 4.30 -8.08 -7.39
CA LYS A 97 3.56 -8.80 -8.42
C LYS A 97 4.44 -9.80 -9.18
N ASN A 98 5.65 -9.40 -9.56
CA ASN A 98 6.44 -10.16 -10.52
C ASN A 98 7.57 -10.96 -9.86
N HIS A 99 8.02 -10.57 -8.65
CA HIS A 99 9.16 -11.22 -8.00
C HIS A 99 8.79 -11.97 -6.72
N PHE A 100 7.86 -11.45 -5.93
CA PHE A 100 7.49 -12.08 -4.66
C PHE A 100 6.38 -13.13 -4.75
N GLN A 101 5.61 -13.20 -5.83
CA GLN A 101 4.54 -14.20 -5.95
C GLN A 101 5.05 -15.64 -5.87
N GLN A 102 6.18 -15.93 -6.51
CA GLN A 102 6.78 -17.27 -6.48
C GLN A 102 7.35 -17.60 -5.09
N ILE A 103 8.00 -16.63 -4.47
CA ILE A 103 8.56 -16.77 -3.11
C ILE A 103 7.42 -16.98 -2.09
N ALA A 104 6.34 -16.24 -2.23
CA ALA A 104 5.18 -16.34 -1.35
C ALA A 104 4.49 -17.70 -1.38
N GLN A 105 4.54 -18.40 -2.52
CA GLN A 105 4.03 -19.78 -2.62
C GLN A 105 4.90 -20.78 -1.84
N MET A 106 6.17 -20.45 -1.59
CA MET A 106 7.12 -21.27 -0.82
C MET A 106 7.14 -20.91 0.66
N MET A 107 6.58 -19.76 1.05
CA MET A 107 6.50 -19.29 2.42
C MET A 107 5.09 -19.52 2.97
N ASP A 108 4.98 -19.91 4.24
CA ASP A 108 3.69 -19.94 4.93
C ASP A 108 3.20 -18.49 5.17
N THR A 109 2.38 -18.01 4.25
CA THR A 109 1.84 -16.64 4.26
C THR A 109 0.58 -16.50 5.13
N SER A 110 0.17 -17.54 5.85
CA SER A 110 -1.03 -17.52 6.70
C SER A 110 -1.00 -16.46 7.81
N LYS A 111 0.19 -15.93 8.12
CA LYS A 111 0.42 -14.89 9.14
C LYS A 111 0.52 -13.48 8.58
N MET A 112 0.40 -13.29 7.27
CA MET A 112 0.46 -11.97 6.65
C MET A 112 -0.96 -11.44 6.43
N GLU A 113 -1.35 -10.44 7.21
CA GLU A 113 -2.63 -9.76 7.05
C GLU A 113 -2.67 -9.05 5.69
N ALA A 114 -3.63 -9.45 4.84
CA ALA A 114 -3.87 -8.77 3.57
C ALA A 114 -4.69 -7.50 3.82
N SER A 115 -4.18 -6.35 3.39
CA SER A 115 -4.98 -5.14 3.28
C SER A 115 -6.12 -5.37 2.27
N THR A 116 -7.35 -5.07 2.67
CA THR A 116 -8.58 -5.45 1.96
C THR A 116 -8.99 -4.50 0.84
N ASP A 117 -8.25 -3.42 0.60
CA ASP A 117 -8.59 -2.45 -0.44
C ASP A 117 -7.90 -2.79 -1.77
N THR A 118 -8.64 -2.67 -2.83
CA THR A 118 -8.34 -2.86 -4.26
C THR A 118 -6.98 -3.50 -4.66
N ALA A 119 -6.96 -4.26 -5.75
CA ALA A 119 -5.80 -5.07 -6.19
C ALA A 119 -4.47 -4.28 -6.23
N ALA A 120 -4.47 -3.00 -6.64
CA ALA A 120 -3.25 -2.19 -6.70
C ALA A 120 -2.70 -1.86 -5.30
N VAL A 121 -3.56 -1.52 -4.34
CA VAL A 121 -3.16 -1.27 -2.94
C VAL A 121 -2.66 -2.55 -2.31
N THR A 122 -3.34 -3.66 -2.54
CA THR A 122 -2.93 -4.99 -2.07
C THR A 122 -1.54 -5.36 -2.57
N TYR A 123 -1.25 -5.19 -3.86
CA TYR A 123 0.09 -5.48 -4.39
C TYR A 123 1.17 -4.52 -3.88
N MET A 124 0.83 -3.26 -3.62
CA MET A 124 1.79 -2.28 -3.10
C MET A 124 2.18 -2.53 -1.64
N LEU A 125 1.28 -3.08 -0.83
CA LEU A 125 1.45 -3.22 0.62
C LEU A 125 1.51 -4.68 1.11
N LYS A 126 1.68 -5.66 0.22
CA LYS A 126 1.55 -7.08 0.60
C LYS A 126 2.81 -7.65 1.25
N TYR A 127 3.91 -7.72 0.52
CA TYR A 127 5.16 -8.35 1.00
C TYR A 127 6.26 -7.32 1.21
N VAL A 128 6.53 -6.53 0.18
CA VAL A 128 7.47 -5.41 0.22
C VAL A 128 6.67 -4.12 0.23
N THR A 129 6.80 -3.35 1.28
CA THR A 129 6.14 -2.06 1.46
C THR A 129 7.16 -0.93 1.43
N CYS A 130 6.71 0.31 1.47
CA CYS A 130 7.60 1.46 1.64
C CYS A 130 8.46 1.32 2.88
N TYR A 131 7.88 0.83 3.99
CA TYR A 131 8.59 0.63 5.26
C TYR A 131 9.71 -0.41 5.17
N THR A 132 9.58 -1.42 4.30
CA THR A 132 10.59 -2.49 4.14
C THR A 132 11.97 -1.93 3.78
N CYS A 133 12.01 -0.82 3.03
CA CYS A 133 13.27 -0.17 2.64
C CYS A 133 13.53 1.11 3.44
N HIS A 134 12.49 1.86 3.80
CA HIS A 134 12.62 3.19 4.38
C HIS A 134 12.73 3.21 5.91
N HIS A 135 12.10 2.26 6.62
CA HIS A 135 12.18 2.12 8.10
C HIS A 135 11.91 3.42 8.87
N GLY A 136 11.03 4.28 8.37
CA GLY A 136 10.74 5.58 8.97
C GLY A 136 11.68 6.71 8.54
N GLU A 137 12.51 6.52 7.51
CA GLU A 137 13.41 7.56 6.96
C GLU A 137 13.10 7.81 5.48
N ALA A 138 12.88 9.07 5.06
CA ALA A 138 12.64 9.43 3.66
C ALA A 138 13.83 9.08 2.75
N HIS A 139 15.04 9.10 3.30
CA HIS A 139 16.29 8.74 2.63
C HIS A 139 16.93 7.57 3.36
N PRO A 140 16.58 6.31 3.00
CA PRO A 140 17.10 5.14 3.70
C PRO A 140 18.61 5.00 3.51
N LYS A 141 19.28 4.56 4.56
CA LYS A 141 20.72 4.28 4.51
C LYS A 141 20.99 3.05 3.67
N ASN A 142 21.88 3.17 2.70
CA ASN A 142 22.30 2.06 1.84
C ASN A 142 23.58 1.36 2.30
N LYS A 143 24.12 1.74 3.47
CA LYS A 143 25.29 1.13 4.09
C LYS A 143 24.92 0.57 5.45
N PRO A 144 25.33 -0.65 5.78
CA PRO A 144 25.14 -1.19 7.12
C PRO A 144 25.93 -0.34 8.14
N PRO A 145 25.45 -0.25 9.41
CA PRO A 145 26.23 0.40 10.46
C PRO A 145 27.58 -0.31 10.61
N MET A 146 28.66 0.46 10.62
CA MET A 146 30.05 -0.06 10.66
C MET A 146 30.40 -0.88 11.91
N ASN A 147 29.50 -0.92 12.92
CA ASN A 147 29.71 -1.58 14.19
C ASN A 147 29.27 -3.05 14.28
N MET A 148 28.89 -3.67 13.16
CA MET A 148 28.47 -5.09 13.19
C MET A 148 29.62 -6.06 13.49
N GLU A 149 30.86 -5.62 13.36
CA GLU A 149 32.01 -6.49 13.59
C GLU A 149 32.31 -6.75 15.09
N HIS A 150 31.91 -5.83 15.99
CA HIS A 150 32.16 -5.95 17.42
C HIS A 150 31.08 -6.69 18.23
N ASN A 151 29.89 -6.96 17.61
CA ASN A 151 28.79 -7.65 18.28
C ASN A 151 28.48 -9.04 17.70
N ARG A 152 29.40 -9.62 16.96
CA ARG A 152 29.24 -11.04 16.57
C ARG A 152 29.42 -11.89 17.82
N PRO A 153 28.41 -12.69 18.23
CA PRO A 153 28.63 -13.65 19.33
C PRO A 153 29.82 -14.54 18.99
N PRO A 154 30.63 -14.97 19.96
CA PRO A 154 31.74 -15.86 19.71
C PRO A 154 31.27 -17.06 18.91
N MET A 155 31.96 -17.38 17.82
CA MET A 155 31.67 -18.61 17.09
C MET A 155 31.77 -19.81 18.05
N PRO A 156 30.78 -20.72 18.02
CA PRO A 156 30.89 -21.95 18.78
C PRO A 156 32.20 -22.66 18.38
N PRO A 157 32.87 -23.32 19.34
CA PRO A 157 34.11 -24.05 19.04
C PRO A 157 33.87 -25.03 17.89
N ALA A 158 34.84 -25.12 16.99
CA ALA A 158 34.78 -26.05 15.89
C ALA A 158 34.58 -27.49 16.40
N PRO A 159 33.73 -28.30 15.75
CA PRO A 159 33.59 -29.71 16.15
C PRO A 159 34.95 -30.40 16.12
N PRO A 160 35.22 -31.37 17.05
CA PRO A 160 36.46 -32.10 17.06
C PRO A 160 36.70 -32.78 15.73
N ALA A 161 37.94 -32.74 15.27
CA ALA A 161 38.35 -33.40 14.04
C ALA A 161 38.03 -34.91 14.13
N PRO A 162 37.53 -35.53 13.04
CA PRO A 162 37.31 -36.97 13.02
C PRO A 162 38.59 -37.71 13.31
N PRO A 163 38.54 -38.87 14.00
CA PRO A 163 39.75 -39.66 14.32
C PRO A 163 40.46 -40.02 13.03
N ALA A 164 41.78 -39.84 13.03
CA ALA A 164 42.63 -40.26 11.93
C ALA A 164 42.49 -41.78 11.71
N ASN A 165 42.00 -42.16 10.52
CA ASN A 165 42.05 -43.57 10.12
C ASN A 165 43.48 -43.98 9.91
N ASN A 166 44.03 -44.66 10.93
CA ASN A 166 45.28 -45.40 10.74
C ASN A 166 44.97 -46.65 9.90
N GLN A 167 45.35 -46.61 8.64
CA GLN A 167 45.50 -47.80 7.80
C GLN A 167 46.94 -48.32 7.97
#